data_e5d53255a344b0bed3876344aae973a4
#
_entry.id   e5d53255a344b0bed3876344aae973a4
#
_cell.length_a   1.000
_cell.length_b   1.000
_cell.length_c   1.000
_cell.angle_alpha   90.00
_cell.angle_beta   90.00
_cell.angle_gamma   90.00
#
_symmetry.space_group_name_H-M   'P 1'
#
loop_
_entity.id
_entity.type
_entity.pdbx_description
1 polymer ?
#
loop_
_entity_poly.entity_id
_entity_poly.type
_entity_poly.pdbx_seq_one_letter_code
_entity_poly.pdbx_strand_id
1 'polypeptide(L)'
;MSQQLILAIGRESGSGGLDIARLLAERFGLPLYDKNILQTAAQERGVSPEKLTRYDEQPRSPLFYRSVRGYSNAPEDAVAQLQFRLLREHAAAGASFVVLGRCAEEVLADRPGLVSVFIRADLPFRISRTPLPETEAIEFIKKQDRQRRVYHDQHCKGDWGSAECYDLVINSARLGIPATAEVLAQYVLARAGRCEAAAV
;
A
#
# COMPACT_ATOMS: atom_id res chain seq x y z
N MET A 1 -21.57 15.94 -6.67
CA MET A 1 -21.09 14.60 -6.20
C MET A 1 -19.66 14.79 -5.73
N SER A 2 -19.29 14.38 -4.52
CA SER A 2 -17.88 14.45 -4.07
C SER A 2 -17.04 13.59 -4.99
N GLN A 3 -15.92 14.12 -5.46
CA GLN A 3 -14.98 13.41 -6.33
C GLN A 3 -14.41 12.20 -5.57
N GLN A 4 -14.26 11.06 -6.24
CA GLN A 4 -13.62 9.87 -5.69
C GLN A 4 -12.20 10.21 -5.22
N LEU A 5 -11.84 9.76 -4.01
CA LEU A 5 -10.49 9.89 -3.45
C LEU A 5 -9.96 8.50 -3.07
N ILE A 6 -8.85 8.12 -3.66
CA ILE A 6 -8.13 6.89 -3.33
C ILE A 6 -6.71 7.26 -2.90
N LEU A 7 -6.32 6.91 -1.67
CA LEU A 7 -4.96 7.12 -1.17
C LEU A 7 -4.20 5.79 -1.17
N ALA A 8 -3.26 5.63 -2.07
CA ALA A 8 -2.36 4.47 -2.10
C ALA A 8 -1.07 4.80 -1.36
N ILE A 9 -0.77 4.06 -0.29
CA ILE A 9 0.37 4.34 0.59
C ILE A 9 1.37 3.18 0.57
N GLY A 10 2.49 3.35 -0.15
CA GLY A 10 3.68 2.53 -0.04
C GLY A 10 4.50 2.92 1.19
N ARG A 11 5.30 1.99 1.74
CA ARG A 11 6.04 2.28 2.99
C ARG A 11 7.24 1.37 3.23
N GLU A 12 8.29 1.92 3.81
CA GLU A 12 9.36 1.15 4.45
C GLU A 12 8.91 0.59 5.81
N SER A 13 9.55 -0.49 6.26
CA SER A 13 9.34 -1.06 7.60
C SER A 13 9.84 -0.11 8.69
N GLY A 14 9.02 0.16 9.71
CA GLY A 14 9.36 1.10 10.78
C GLY A 14 9.19 2.58 10.43
N SER A 15 8.81 2.95 9.18
CA SER A 15 8.59 4.35 8.79
C SER A 15 7.35 5.01 9.40
N GLY A 16 6.48 4.26 10.08
CA GLY A 16 5.19 4.78 10.57
C GLY A 16 4.10 4.85 9.53
N GLY A 17 4.30 4.24 8.36
CA GLY A 17 3.35 4.30 7.25
C GLY A 17 1.95 3.80 7.60
N LEU A 18 1.80 2.80 8.48
CA LEU A 18 0.49 2.34 8.94
C LEU A 18 -0.20 3.40 9.83
N ASP A 19 0.55 4.03 10.74
CA ASP A 19 -0.03 5.04 11.63
C ASP A 19 -0.44 6.28 10.84
N ILE A 20 0.36 6.69 9.86
CA ILE A 20 0.03 7.78 8.93
C ILE A 20 -1.22 7.43 8.11
N ALA A 21 -1.32 6.19 7.60
CA ALA A 21 -2.49 5.73 6.86
C ALA A 21 -3.77 5.79 7.72
N ARG A 22 -3.68 5.41 9.01
CA ARG A 22 -4.80 5.52 9.96
C ARG A 22 -5.22 6.97 10.19
N LEU A 23 -4.27 7.87 10.42
CA LEU A 23 -4.55 9.29 10.61
C LEU A 23 -5.21 9.92 9.38
N LEU A 24 -4.76 9.56 8.18
CA LEU A 24 -5.37 10.03 6.94
C LEU A 24 -6.77 9.43 6.72
N ALA A 25 -6.96 8.16 7.01
CA ALA A 25 -8.25 7.49 6.93
C ALA A 25 -9.28 8.14 7.88
N GLU A 26 -8.88 8.40 9.12
CA GLU A 26 -9.70 9.10 10.12
C GLU A 26 -10.03 10.53 9.68
N ARG A 27 -9.03 11.30 9.24
CA ARG A 27 -9.19 12.69 8.81
C ARG A 27 -10.17 12.87 7.66
N PHE A 28 -10.14 11.95 6.69
CA PHE A 28 -11.02 12.00 5.51
C PHE A 28 -12.30 11.18 5.66
N GLY A 29 -12.50 10.49 6.80
CA GLY A 29 -13.64 9.61 7.02
C GLY A 29 -13.67 8.42 6.06
N LEU A 30 -12.52 7.90 5.66
CA LEU A 30 -12.37 6.84 4.66
C LEU A 30 -12.05 5.48 5.30
N PRO A 31 -12.54 4.38 4.75
CA PRO A 31 -12.10 3.05 5.17
C PRO A 31 -10.61 2.84 4.85
N LEU A 32 -9.90 2.15 5.75
CA LEU A 32 -8.51 1.74 5.55
C LEU A 32 -8.46 0.26 5.15
N TYR A 33 -7.92 0.01 3.97
CA TYR A 33 -7.60 -1.33 3.48
C TYR A 33 -6.12 -1.64 3.75
N ASP A 34 -5.88 -2.40 4.80
CA ASP A 34 -4.61 -3.02 5.13
C ASP A 34 -4.73 -4.55 4.95
N LYS A 35 -4.31 -5.35 5.92
CA LYS A 35 -4.52 -6.80 5.92
C LYS A 35 -6.00 -7.20 5.90
N ASN A 36 -6.90 -6.29 6.29
CA ASN A 36 -8.34 -6.55 6.40
C ASN A 36 -9.02 -6.74 5.03
N ILE A 37 -8.45 -6.25 3.94
CA ILE A 37 -9.00 -6.48 2.59
C ILE A 37 -9.13 -7.97 2.28
N LEU A 38 -8.21 -8.80 2.81
CA LEU A 38 -8.30 -10.24 2.67
C LEU A 38 -9.42 -10.86 3.48
N GLN A 39 -9.78 -10.28 4.63
CA GLN A 39 -10.91 -10.73 5.43
C GLN A 39 -12.23 -10.45 4.70
N THR A 40 -12.38 -9.26 4.11
CA THR A 40 -13.52 -8.93 3.25
C THR A 40 -13.61 -9.87 2.06
N ALA A 41 -12.50 -10.10 1.37
CA ALA A 41 -12.42 -11.06 0.25
C ALA A 41 -12.81 -12.48 0.65
N ALA A 42 -12.38 -12.91 1.83
CA ALA A 42 -12.66 -14.23 2.35
C ALA A 42 -14.15 -14.41 2.67
N GLN A 43 -14.77 -13.40 3.29
CA GLN A 43 -16.20 -13.42 3.62
C GLN A 43 -17.07 -13.46 2.37
N GLU A 44 -16.76 -12.65 1.35
CA GLU A 44 -17.53 -12.59 0.10
C GLU A 44 -17.45 -13.89 -0.73
N ARG A 45 -16.36 -14.66 -0.57
CA ARG A 45 -16.09 -15.84 -1.41
C ARG A 45 -16.11 -17.17 -0.66
N GLY A 46 -16.42 -17.16 0.64
CA GLY A 46 -16.48 -18.38 1.47
C GLY A 46 -15.12 -19.09 1.62
N VAL A 47 -14.01 -18.32 1.57
CA VAL A 47 -12.65 -18.83 1.74
C VAL A 47 -12.16 -18.51 3.14
N SER A 48 -11.37 -19.42 3.78
CA SER A 48 -10.80 -19.15 5.11
C SER A 48 -9.83 -17.96 5.07
N PRO A 49 -10.06 -16.91 5.90
CA PRO A 49 -9.17 -15.75 5.99
C PRO A 49 -7.73 -16.11 6.33
N GLU A 50 -7.52 -17.14 7.15
CA GLU A 50 -6.20 -17.58 7.61
C GLU A 50 -5.34 -18.10 6.44
N LYS A 51 -5.97 -18.81 5.49
CA LYS A 51 -5.28 -19.28 4.27
C LYS A 51 -4.81 -18.13 3.40
N LEU A 52 -5.60 -17.07 3.31
CA LEU A 52 -5.26 -15.89 2.51
C LEU A 52 -4.17 -15.05 3.20
N THR A 53 -4.28 -14.84 4.51
CA THR A 53 -3.31 -14.04 5.30
C THR A 53 -1.89 -14.60 5.25
N ARG A 54 -1.74 -15.92 5.14
CA ARG A 54 -0.43 -16.57 5.03
C ARG A 54 0.37 -16.13 3.81
N TYR A 55 -0.32 -15.79 2.72
CA TYR A 55 0.29 -15.41 1.42
C TYR A 55 0.22 -13.91 1.14
N ASP A 56 -0.22 -13.11 2.12
CA ASP A 56 -0.36 -11.66 1.98
C ASP A 56 1.00 -10.96 1.87
N GLU A 57 1.19 -10.18 0.80
CA GLU A 57 2.46 -9.51 0.46
C GLU A 57 3.69 -10.44 0.50
N GLN A 58 3.50 -11.73 0.23
CA GLN A 58 4.61 -12.69 0.14
C GLN A 58 5.11 -12.77 -1.30
N PRO A 59 6.43 -12.69 -1.51
CA PRO A 59 7.02 -12.94 -2.82
C PRO A 59 6.87 -14.42 -3.20
N ARG A 60 6.76 -14.69 -4.50
CA ARG A 60 6.73 -16.07 -5.01
C ARG A 60 7.96 -16.85 -4.56
N SER A 61 7.76 -18.10 -4.17
CA SER A 61 8.86 -19.01 -3.92
C SER A 61 9.48 -19.45 -5.26
N PRO A 62 10.79 -19.22 -5.49
CA PRO A 62 11.42 -19.56 -6.79
C PRO A 62 11.42 -21.06 -7.10
N LEU A 63 11.21 -21.92 -6.09
CA LEU A 63 11.37 -23.37 -6.22
C LEU A 63 10.06 -24.13 -6.55
N PHE A 64 8.90 -23.52 -6.40
CA PHE A 64 7.63 -24.25 -6.37
C PHE A 64 6.52 -23.68 -7.28
N TYR A 65 6.82 -22.76 -8.20
CA TYR A 65 5.79 -22.28 -9.11
C TYR A 65 6.05 -22.69 -10.56
N ARG A 66 4.97 -22.90 -11.29
CA ARG A 66 4.97 -23.14 -12.72
C ARG A 66 4.12 -22.07 -13.40
N SER A 67 4.68 -21.39 -14.35
CA SER A 67 3.93 -20.46 -15.20
C SER A 67 3.60 -21.12 -16.52
N VAL A 68 2.31 -21.14 -16.89
CA VAL A 68 1.84 -21.66 -18.18
C VAL A 68 0.98 -20.57 -18.82
N ARG A 69 1.38 -20.10 -20.00
CA ARG A 69 0.67 -19.04 -20.75
C ARG A 69 0.38 -17.78 -19.91
N GLY A 70 1.33 -17.36 -19.04
CA GLY A 70 1.16 -16.18 -18.20
C GLY A 70 0.34 -16.40 -16.91
N TYR A 71 -0.19 -17.59 -16.67
CA TYR A 71 -0.86 -17.95 -15.43
C TYR A 71 0.10 -18.68 -14.50
N SER A 72 0.28 -18.14 -13.31
CA SER A 72 1.06 -18.75 -12.22
C SER A 72 0.15 -19.61 -11.35
N ASN A 73 0.64 -20.78 -10.92
CA ASN A 73 -0.04 -21.63 -9.93
C ASN A 73 0.42 -21.33 -8.50
N ALA A 74 1.21 -20.29 -8.29
CA ALA A 74 1.66 -19.88 -6.96
C ALA A 74 0.47 -19.34 -6.14
N PRO A 75 0.25 -19.82 -4.93
CA PRO A 75 -0.82 -19.31 -4.06
C PRO A 75 -0.64 -17.84 -3.71
N GLU A 76 0.60 -17.33 -3.64
CA GLU A 76 0.95 -15.94 -3.44
C GLU A 76 0.36 -15.06 -4.57
N ASP A 77 0.50 -15.49 -5.83
CA ASP A 77 -0.07 -14.78 -6.97
C ASP A 77 -1.60 -14.80 -6.97
N ALA A 78 -2.20 -15.93 -6.60
CA ALA A 78 -3.66 -16.03 -6.52
C ALA A 78 -4.23 -15.05 -5.49
N VAL A 79 -3.56 -14.90 -4.34
CA VAL A 79 -3.93 -13.94 -3.29
C VAL A 79 -3.72 -12.51 -3.77
N ALA A 80 -2.58 -12.19 -4.40
CA ALA A 80 -2.32 -10.88 -4.97
C ALA A 80 -3.38 -10.48 -6.02
N GLN A 81 -3.68 -11.38 -6.97
CA GLN A 81 -4.69 -11.11 -8.00
C GLN A 81 -6.11 -10.95 -7.42
N LEU A 82 -6.43 -11.65 -6.35
CA LEU A 82 -7.69 -11.46 -5.62
C LEU A 82 -7.77 -10.05 -5.03
N GLN A 83 -6.72 -9.59 -4.34
CA GLN A 83 -6.64 -8.23 -3.78
C GLN A 83 -6.75 -7.17 -4.86
N PHE A 84 -6.01 -7.31 -5.97
CA PHE A 84 -6.04 -6.37 -7.09
C PHE A 84 -7.43 -6.26 -7.71
N ARG A 85 -8.13 -7.39 -7.85
CA ARG A 85 -9.51 -7.40 -8.36
C ARG A 85 -10.45 -6.64 -7.43
N LEU A 86 -10.40 -6.90 -6.13
CA LEU A 86 -11.24 -6.19 -5.16
C LEU A 86 -10.97 -4.69 -5.14
N LEU A 87 -9.71 -4.27 -5.17
CA LEU A 87 -9.36 -2.86 -5.25
C LEU A 87 -9.96 -2.21 -6.50
N ARG A 88 -9.88 -2.87 -7.66
CA ARG A 88 -10.48 -2.38 -8.91
C ARG A 88 -12.00 -2.36 -8.87
N GLU A 89 -12.65 -3.36 -8.30
CA GLU A 89 -14.10 -3.44 -8.12
C GLU A 89 -14.60 -2.30 -7.23
N HIS A 90 -13.98 -2.06 -6.07
CA HIS A 90 -14.32 -0.95 -5.18
C HIS A 90 -14.09 0.41 -5.84
N ALA A 91 -12.96 0.58 -6.54
CA ALA A 91 -12.68 1.80 -7.27
C ALA A 91 -13.68 2.03 -8.42
N ALA A 92 -14.06 0.98 -9.16
CA ALA A 92 -15.04 1.06 -10.22
C ALA A 92 -16.46 1.39 -9.72
N ALA A 93 -16.78 0.96 -8.50
CA ALA A 93 -18.03 1.33 -7.81
C ALA A 93 -18.05 2.78 -7.28
N GLY A 94 -16.98 3.57 -7.51
CA GLY A 94 -16.87 4.96 -7.05
C GLY A 94 -16.50 5.10 -5.57
N ALA A 95 -16.10 4.01 -4.90
CA ALA A 95 -15.72 4.07 -3.49
C ALA A 95 -14.42 4.86 -3.29
N SER A 96 -14.37 5.67 -2.22
CA SER A 96 -13.19 6.36 -1.72
C SER A 96 -12.59 5.56 -0.56
N PHE A 97 -11.28 5.39 -0.53
CA PHE A 97 -10.58 4.61 0.49
C PHE A 97 -9.10 4.94 0.60
N VAL A 98 -8.50 4.55 1.73
CA VAL A 98 -7.05 4.49 1.92
C VAL A 98 -6.61 3.04 1.79
N VAL A 99 -5.54 2.76 1.05
CA VAL A 99 -4.98 1.42 0.90
C VAL A 99 -3.49 1.42 1.22
N LEU A 100 -3.06 0.44 2.03
CA LEU A 100 -1.67 0.33 2.47
C LEU A 100 -0.96 -0.82 1.74
N GLY A 101 -0.08 -0.48 0.79
CA GLY A 101 0.67 -1.42 -0.05
C GLY A 101 -0.16 -2.03 -1.18
N ARG A 102 0.02 -3.33 -1.46
CA ARG A 102 -0.70 -4.13 -2.48
C ARG A 102 -0.53 -3.60 -3.90
N CYS A 103 0.60 -2.97 -4.17
CA CYS A 103 0.84 -2.39 -5.50
C CYS A 103 -0.31 -1.45 -5.95
N ALA A 104 -0.98 -0.79 -5.00
CA ALA A 104 -2.20 -0.04 -5.30
C ALA A 104 -1.93 1.17 -6.21
N GLU A 105 -0.74 1.74 -6.16
CA GLU A 105 -0.26 2.79 -7.05
C GLU A 105 -0.23 2.35 -8.53
N GLU A 106 0.12 1.11 -8.81
CA GLU A 106 0.11 0.53 -10.16
C GLU A 106 -1.26 -0.03 -10.52
N VAL A 107 -1.89 -0.75 -9.58
CA VAL A 107 -3.18 -1.43 -9.79
C VAL A 107 -4.31 -0.47 -10.12
N LEU A 108 -4.23 0.76 -9.59
CA LEU A 108 -5.24 1.81 -9.72
C LEU A 108 -4.75 3.05 -10.48
N ALA A 109 -3.64 2.92 -11.22
CA ALA A 109 -3.01 4.03 -11.95
C ALA A 109 -3.94 4.74 -12.96
N ASP A 110 -4.96 4.02 -13.46
CA ASP A 110 -5.98 4.54 -14.36
C ASP A 110 -7.09 5.38 -13.67
N ARG A 111 -7.06 5.50 -12.34
CA ARG A 111 -8.11 6.20 -11.59
C ARG A 111 -7.75 7.67 -11.38
N PRO A 112 -8.56 8.63 -11.89
CA PRO A 112 -8.28 10.06 -11.75
C PRO A 112 -8.18 10.55 -10.30
N GLY A 113 -8.93 9.90 -9.38
CA GLY A 113 -8.92 10.21 -7.95
C GLY A 113 -7.79 9.55 -7.15
N LEU A 114 -6.85 8.85 -7.80
CA LEU A 114 -5.72 8.24 -7.12
C LEU A 114 -4.69 9.30 -6.70
N VAL A 115 -4.27 9.21 -5.45
CA VAL A 115 -3.08 9.88 -4.91
C VAL A 115 -2.17 8.81 -4.33
N SER A 116 -0.97 8.70 -4.89
CA SER A 116 0.02 7.69 -4.50
C SER A 116 1.16 8.31 -3.70
N VAL A 117 1.47 7.74 -2.53
CA VAL A 117 2.48 8.25 -1.62
C VAL A 117 3.40 7.13 -1.16
N PHE A 118 4.70 7.38 -1.11
CA PHE A 118 5.64 6.47 -0.47
C PHE A 118 6.25 7.07 0.80
N ILE A 119 6.13 6.36 1.93
CA ILE A 119 6.63 6.80 3.23
C ILE A 119 7.92 6.05 3.55
N ARG A 120 9.03 6.78 3.50
CA ARG A 120 10.33 6.33 3.96
C ARG A 120 10.69 6.92 5.32
N ALA A 121 11.74 6.41 5.97
CA ALA A 121 12.32 7.05 7.15
C ALA A 121 13.80 6.70 7.33
N ASP A 122 14.53 7.56 8.04
CA ASP A 122 15.92 7.31 8.38
C ASP A 122 16.03 6.08 9.30
N LEU A 123 17.08 5.28 9.12
CA LEU A 123 17.24 4.00 9.81
C LEU A 123 17.16 4.10 11.35
N PRO A 124 17.77 5.08 12.02
CA PRO A 124 17.65 5.24 13.48
C PRO A 124 16.19 5.41 13.94
N PHE A 125 15.39 6.20 13.22
CA PHE A 125 13.97 6.36 13.50
C PHE A 125 13.21 5.03 13.35
N ARG A 126 13.51 4.26 12.34
CA ARG A 126 12.88 2.96 12.05
C ARG A 126 13.22 1.93 13.13
N ILE A 127 14.47 1.92 13.60
CA ILE A 127 14.95 1.07 14.70
C ILE A 127 14.20 1.39 15.98
N SER A 128 14.12 2.68 16.36
CA SER A 128 13.43 3.10 17.60
C SER A 128 11.96 2.72 17.67
N ARG A 129 11.35 2.40 16.53
CA ARG A 129 9.96 1.97 16.41
C ARG A 129 9.79 0.45 16.31
N THR A 130 10.87 -0.29 16.31
CA THR A 130 10.84 -1.76 16.25
C THR A 130 11.07 -2.33 17.65
N PRO A 131 10.18 -3.21 18.18
CA PRO A 131 10.29 -3.72 19.55
C PRO A 131 11.33 -4.86 19.65
N LEU A 132 12.51 -4.64 19.11
CA LEU A 132 13.63 -5.59 19.08
C LEU A 132 14.91 -4.86 19.45
N PRO A 133 15.93 -5.56 19.97
CA PRO A 133 17.28 -5.02 20.12
C PRO A 133 17.81 -4.49 18.78
N GLU A 134 18.69 -3.49 18.82
CA GLU A 134 19.12 -2.75 17.62
C GLU A 134 19.60 -3.65 16.48
N THR A 135 20.44 -4.61 16.77
CA THR A 135 21.00 -5.55 15.77
C THR A 135 19.89 -6.38 15.09
N GLU A 136 18.97 -6.90 15.90
CA GLU A 136 17.84 -7.69 15.42
C GLU A 136 16.82 -6.81 14.67
N ALA A 137 16.63 -5.57 15.12
CA ALA A 137 15.77 -4.60 14.47
C ALA A 137 16.26 -4.27 13.06
N ILE A 138 17.59 -4.07 12.88
CA ILE A 138 18.21 -3.83 11.58
C ILE A 138 17.95 -5.00 10.62
N GLU A 139 18.19 -6.22 11.07
CA GLU A 139 17.98 -7.42 10.24
C GLU A 139 16.48 -7.61 9.89
N PHE A 140 15.61 -7.41 10.86
CA PHE A 140 14.16 -7.45 10.66
C PHE A 140 13.70 -6.43 9.61
N ILE A 141 14.12 -5.17 9.75
CA ILE A 141 13.79 -4.07 8.84
C ILE A 141 14.25 -4.41 7.40
N LYS A 142 15.52 -4.81 7.23
CA LYS A 142 16.07 -5.19 5.93
C LYS A 142 15.29 -6.35 5.29
N LYS A 143 14.96 -7.37 6.08
CA LYS A 143 14.19 -8.53 5.63
C LYS A 143 12.79 -8.12 5.15
N GLN A 144 12.07 -7.30 5.94
CA GLN A 144 10.72 -6.85 5.59
C GLN A 144 10.71 -5.99 4.32
N ASP A 145 11.65 -5.05 4.20
CA ASP A 145 11.74 -4.19 3.02
C ASP A 145 12.12 -4.98 1.78
N ARG A 146 13.06 -5.95 1.91
CA ARG A 146 13.39 -6.84 0.81
C ARG A 146 12.20 -7.67 0.35
N GLN A 147 11.40 -8.20 1.27
CA GLN A 147 10.20 -8.96 0.93
C GLN A 147 9.19 -8.10 0.16
N ARG A 148 8.91 -6.87 0.64
CA ARG A 148 8.01 -5.93 -0.04
C ARG A 148 8.52 -5.52 -1.41
N ARG A 149 9.82 -5.24 -1.54
CA ARG A 149 10.44 -4.92 -2.83
C ARG A 149 10.26 -6.07 -3.81
N VAL A 150 10.64 -7.29 -3.42
CA VAL A 150 10.51 -8.46 -4.31
C VAL A 150 9.05 -8.71 -4.68
N TYR A 151 8.11 -8.57 -3.74
CA TYR A 151 6.69 -8.68 -4.04
C TYR A 151 6.24 -7.61 -5.06
N HIS A 152 6.64 -6.36 -4.85
CA HIS A 152 6.32 -5.26 -5.75
C HIS A 152 6.91 -5.51 -7.15
N ASP A 153 8.18 -5.84 -7.25
CA ASP A 153 8.89 -6.08 -8.52
C ASP A 153 8.29 -7.27 -9.31
N GLN A 154 7.60 -8.19 -8.63
CA GLN A 154 6.89 -9.30 -9.27
C GLN A 154 5.54 -8.90 -9.88
N HIS A 155 4.94 -7.78 -9.43
CA HIS A 155 3.59 -7.38 -9.80
C HIS A 155 3.48 -6.01 -10.45
N CYS A 156 4.52 -5.17 -10.34
CA CYS A 156 4.58 -3.80 -10.84
C CYS A 156 5.70 -3.64 -11.85
N LYS A 157 5.57 -2.65 -12.73
CA LYS A 157 6.61 -2.30 -13.71
C LYS A 157 7.63 -1.32 -13.15
N GLY A 158 7.20 -0.47 -12.22
CA GLY A 158 8.05 0.53 -11.60
C GLY A 158 8.85 -0.02 -10.42
N ASP A 159 9.81 0.76 -9.92
CA ASP A 159 10.66 0.38 -8.78
C ASP A 159 10.01 0.77 -7.46
N TRP A 160 10.02 -0.16 -6.49
CA TRP A 160 9.47 0.08 -5.15
C TRP A 160 10.15 1.25 -4.44
N GLY A 161 9.37 2.28 -4.12
CA GLY A 161 9.83 3.49 -3.43
C GLY A 161 10.58 4.49 -4.30
N SER A 162 10.64 4.28 -5.62
CA SER A 162 11.17 5.28 -6.55
C SER A 162 10.27 6.50 -6.64
N ALA A 163 10.86 7.71 -6.63
CA ALA A 163 10.11 8.96 -6.78
C ALA A 163 9.34 9.07 -8.11
N GLU A 164 9.70 8.28 -9.10
CA GLU A 164 9.04 8.25 -10.41
C GLU A 164 7.72 7.47 -10.40
N CYS A 165 7.53 6.61 -9.38
CA CYS A 165 6.38 5.72 -9.28
C CYS A 165 5.28 6.24 -8.34
N TYR A 166 5.53 7.36 -7.65
CA TYR A 166 4.60 7.92 -6.66
C TYR A 166 4.42 9.43 -6.87
N ASP A 167 3.23 9.94 -6.57
CA ASP A 167 2.98 11.39 -6.59
C ASP A 167 3.86 12.13 -5.56
N LEU A 168 4.17 11.48 -4.44
CA LEU A 168 4.99 12.03 -3.36
C LEU A 168 5.77 10.95 -2.61
N VAL A 169 7.06 11.20 -2.40
CA VAL A 169 7.92 10.39 -1.50
C VAL A 169 8.34 11.26 -0.33
N ILE A 170 8.00 10.85 0.91
CA ILE A 170 8.24 11.65 2.11
C ILE A 170 9.04 10.89 3.17
N ASN A 171 9.96 11.59 3.84
CA ASN A 171 10.72 11.06 4.98
C ASN A 171 10.03 11.43 6.30
N SER A 172 9.30 10.50 6.89
CA SER A 172 8.56 10.71 8.14
C SER A 172 9.45 10.96 9.37
N ALA A 173 10.72 10.55 9.32
CA ALA A 173 11.66 10.82 10.43
C ALA A 173 11.94 12.32 10.62
N ARG A 174 11.75 13.14 9.57
CA ARG A 174 12.04 14.58 9.64
C ARG A 174 10.96 15.39 10.36
N LEU A 175 9.71 14.96 10.26
CA LEU A 175 8.56 15.68 10.83
C LEU A 175 7.90 14.91 11.99
N GLY A 176 8.17 13.60 12.10
CA GLY A 176 7.37 12.71 12.93
C GLY A 176 6.04 12.35 12.26
N ILE A 177 5.35 11.37 12.82
CA ILE A 177 4.13 10.78 12.23
C ILE A 177 2.98 11.79 12.11
N PRO A 178 2.59 12.54 13.17
CA PRO A 178 1.45 13.44 13.08
C PRO A 178 1.65 14.55 12.05
N ALA A 179 2.80 15.22 12.07
CA ALA A 179 3.08 16.31 11.14
C ALA A 179 3.24 15.82 9.70
N THR A 180 3.78 14.59 9.49
CA THR A 180 3.82 13.97 8.17
C THR A 180 2.41 13.72 7.64
N ALA A 181 1.50 13.20 8.47
CA ALA A 181 0.11 12.99 8.08
C ALA A 181 -0.59 14.31 7.72
N GLU A 182 -0.30 15.40 8.45
CA GLU A 182 -0.85 16.73 8.15
C GLU A 182 -0.37 17.26 6.79
N VAL A 183 0.94 17.20 6.51
CA VAL A 183 1.50 17.61 5.21
C VAL A 183 0.88 16.81 4.06
N LEU A 184 0.71 15.50 4.24
CA LEU A 184 0.06 14.65 3.24
C LEU A 184 -1.40 15.01 3.04
N ALA A 185 -2.12 15.32 4.12
CA ALA A 185 -3.52 15.76 4.03
C ALA A 185 -3.65 17.06 3.25
N GLN A 186 -2.76 18.04 3.45
CA GLN A 186 -2.73 19.28 2.68
C GLN A 186 -2.43 19.02 1.19
N TYR A 187 -1.50 18.12 0.88
CA TYR A 187 -1.24 17.70 -0.50
C TYR A 187 -2.50 17.11 -1.16
N VAL A 188 -3.18 16.19 -0.47
CA VAL A 188 -4.40 15.55 -0.97
C VAL A 188 -5.49 16.58 -1.25
N LEU A 189 -5.73 17.53 -0.34
CA LEU A 189 -6.72 18.60 -0.51
C LEU A 189 -6.38 19.51 -1.70
N ALA A 190 -5.11 19.89 -1.85
CA ALA A 190 -4.66 20.70 -2.97
C ALA A 190 -4.81 19.97 -4.32
N ARG A 191 -4.56 18.67 -4.35
CA ARG A 191 -4.76 17.81 -5.52
C ARG A 191 -6.24 17.68 -5.90
N ALA A 192 -7.11 17.42 -4.92
CA ALA A 192 -8.55 17.33 -5.12
C ALA A 192 -9.15 18.64 -5.65
N GLY A 193 -8.76 19.79 -5.09
CA GLY A 193 -9.20 21.10 -5.57
C GLY A 193 -8.78 21.43 -7.00
N ARG A 194 -7.61 20.94 -7.46
CA ARG A 194 -7.18 21.10 -8.87
C ARG A 194 -7.98 20.23 -9.84
N CYS A 195 -8.40 19.04 -9.40
CA CYS A 195 -9.25 18.19 -10.24
C CYS A 195 -10.64 18.82 -10.45
N GLU A 196 -11.19 19.51 -9.46
CA GLU A 196 -12.45 20.24 -9.60
C GLU A 196 -12.32 21.41 -10.58
N ALA A 197 -11.20 22.16 -10.52
CA ALA A 197 -10.94 23.29 -11.41
C ALA A 197 -10.70 22.88 -12.87
N ALA A 198 -10.21 21.67 -13.12
CA ALA A 198 -9.98 21.15 -14.47
C ALA A 198 -11.22 20.52 -15.11
N ALA A 199 -12.29 20.32 -14.35
CA ALA A 199 -13.56 19.75 -14.81
C ALA A 199 -14.60 20.82 -15.24
N VAL A 200 -14.24 22.11 -15.16
CA VAL A 200 -15.04 23.26 -15.60
C VAL A 200 -14.53 23.75 -16.94
#